data_a58b6c01bd46a1ab80561e36eeee6be0
#
_entry.id   a58b6c01bd46a1ab80561e36eeee6be0
#
_cell.length_a   1.000
_cell.length_b   1.000
_cell.length_c   1.000
_cell.angle_alpha   90.00
_cell.angle_beta   90.00
_cell.angle_gamma   90.00
#
_symmetry.space_group_name_H-M   'P 1'
#
loop_
_entity.id
_entity.type
_entity.pdbx_description
1 polymer ?
#
loop_
_entity_poly.entity_id
_entity_poly.type
_entity_poly.pdbx_seq_one_letter_code
_entity_poly.pdbx_strand_id
1 'polypeptide(L)'
;MKICDVTQFYSPVSGGVKRYISQKRLHVAAHTRDEHHLIIPGSDTRYEREGRLHLHTIRSPRLDFFSRHPSRYRLILNTKLVLDLLDEIRPDIIESGDPYHVAWTALRAGAQLRAPVFGFYHSHFPEAYLRTAAKYGGAWFRDAVLNYAQDYIVKLYSQFTATLVPSEHLRQVLHGWGVTNTVTLNLGVDTKAFRPVPRNEALRDELGLPRDRKVLLYVGRLSGEKNIEMLLAAFEALHARHPNTYHLVVVGDGPLRRILPATRHRTKALTWRSYIQDNAQLADYYHAADLFIHPGVCETFGLVVLEAQACGLPCVGVRGSFMDANIMVGLDLWATQNDPNNIADAIERYEQQDLAALGAEASRLVHARFSWDKVFARQWALYTRARLHGAEALHSIEPHSFSPEWVRG
;
A
#
# COMPACT_ATOMS: atom_id res chain seq x y z
N MET A 1 -26.24 0.19 -6.79
CA MET A 1 -26.01 0.90 -5.50
C MET A 1 -25.38 2.25 -5.78
N LYS A 2 -25.60 3.23 -4.91
CA LYS A 2 -24.80 4.45 -4.81
C LYS A 2 -23.74 4.26 -3.73
N ILE A 3 -22.47 4.28 -4.09
CA ILE A 3 -21.34 4.10 -3.18
C ILE A 3 -20.62 5.44 -3.07
N CYS A 4 -20.36 5.91 -1.86
CA CYS A 4 -19.67 7.16 -1.63
C CYS A 4 -18.40 6.97 -0.81
N ASP A 5 -17.25 7.20 -1.43
CA ASP A 5 -15.95 7.22 -0.75
C ASP A 5 -15.61 8.64 -0.29
N VAL A 6 -15.22 8.77 0.97
CA VAL A 6 -14.79 10.05 1.56
C VAL A 6 -13.38 9.89 2.10
N THR A 7 -12.43 10.69 1.59
CA THR A 7 -11.04 10.62 2.03
C THR A 7 -10.30 11.94 1.92
N GLN A 8 -9.40 12.21 2.87
CA GLN A 8 -8.46 13.33 2.84
C GLN A 8 -7.13 12.98 2.18
N PHE A 9 -6.78 11.70 2.10
CA PHE A 9 -5.50 11.23 1.57
C PHE A 9 -5.50 10.93 0.07
N TYR A 10 -6.28 11.68 -0.67
CA TYR A 10 -6.25 11.65 -2.13
C TYR A 10 -5.41 12.80 -2.66
N SER A 11 -4.18 12.51 -3.05
CA SER A 11 -3.25 13.49 -3.64
C SER A 11 -2.71 12.96 -4.97
N PRO A 12 -2.36 13.84 -5.94
CA PRO A 12 -1.73 13.41 -7.19
C PRO A 12 -0.50 12.51 -7.02
N VAL A 13 0.17 12.63 -5.85
CA VAL A 13 1.38 11.86 -5.50
C VAL A 13 1.14 10.81 -4.40
N SER A 14 -0.11 10.58 -3.98
CA SER A 14 -0.38 9.52 -3.00
C SER A 14 -0.29 8.15 -3.65
N GLY A 15 0.26 7.16 -2.89
CA GLY A 15 0.50 5.81 -3.37
C GLY A 15 -0.74 4.91 -3.29
N GLY A 16 -0.78 4.01 -2.30
CA GLY A 16 -1.75 2.92 -2.19
C GLY A 16 -3.22 3.34 -2.16
N VAL A 17 -3.57 4.38 -1.38
CA VAL A 17 -4.97 4.85 -1.26
C VAL A 17 -5.51 5.36 -2.60
N LYS A 18 -4.74 6.21 -3.30
CA LYS A 18 -5.15 6.71 -4.61
C LYS A 18 -5.30 5.57 -5.61
N ARG A 19 -4.35 4.61 -5.62
CA ARG A 19 -4.39 3.46 -6.53
C ARG A 19 -5.63 2.60 -6.27
N TYR A 20 -5.92 2.29 -5.01
CA TYR A 20 -7.14 1.57 -4.62
C TYR A 20 -8.41 2.27 -5.12
N ILE A 21 -8.58 3.55 -4.82
CA ILE A 21 -9.76 4.32 -5.24
C ILE A 21 -9.87 4.42 -6.77
N SER A 22 -8.75 4.65 -7.45
CA SER A 22 -8.74 4.71 -8.92
C SER A 22 -9.17 3.38 -9.54
N GLN A 23 -8.67 2.25 -9.05
CA GLN A 23 -9.04 0.91 -9.50
C GLN A 23 -10.50 0.58 -9.17
N LYS A 24 -10.99 0.99 -8.00
CA LYS A 24 -12.40 0.88 -7.62
C LYS A 24 -13.32 1.62 -8.60
N ARG A 25 -12.95 2.85 -8.97
CA ARG A 25 -13.69 3.66 -9.96
C ARG A 25 -13.69 3.00 -11.35
N LEU A 26 -12.54 2.47 -11.80
CA LEU A 26 -12.44 1.71 -13.05
C LEU A 26 -13.33 0.46 -13.02
N HIS A 27 -13.35 -0.27 -11.90
CA HIS A 27 -14.22 -1.42 -11.73
C HIS A 27 -15.70 -1.04 -11.81
N VAL A 28 -16.11 0.05 -11.15
CA VAL A 28 -17.49 0.54 -11.25
C VAL A 28 -17.86 0.88 -12.69
N ALA A 29 -16.99 1.59 -13.40
CA ALA A 29 -17.25 1.99 -14.79
C ALA A 29 -17.38 0.78 -15.73
N ALA A 30 -16.55 -0.25 -15.56
CA ALA A 30 -16.44 -1.36 -16.48
C ALA A 30 -17.36 -2.56 -16.13
N HIS A 31 -17.59 -2.83 -14.84
CA HIS A 31 -18.13 -4.12 -14.40
C HIS A 31 -19.44 -4.03 -13.60
N THR A 32 -19.92 -2.83 -13.27
CA THR A 32 -21.16 -2.68 -12.49
C THR A 32 -22.14 -1.71 -13.14
N ARG A 33 -23.36 -1.66 -12.60
CA ARG A 33 -24.36 -0.62 -12.91
C ARG A 33 -24.50 0.41 -11.79
N ASP A 34 -23.61 0.35 -10.81
CA ASP A 34 -23.61 1.22 -9.63
C ASP A 34 -23.09 2.62 -9.95
N GLU A 35 -23.41 3.60 -9.11
CA GLU A 35 -22.85 4.94 -9.13
C GLU A 35 -21.77 5.03 -8.05
N HIS A 36 -20.67 5.70 -8.38
CA HIS A 36 -19.58 5.94 -7.43
C HIS A 36 -19.36 7.43 -7.26
N HIS A 37 -19.55 7.91 -6.04
CA HIS A 37 -19.24 9.28 -5.63
C HIS A 37 -17.92 9.27 -4.85
N LEU A 38 -17.04 10.21 -5.18
CA LEU A 38 -15.78 10.40 -4.47
C LEU A 38 -15.70 11.82 -3.94
N ILE A 39 -15.59 11.98 -2.62
CA ILE A 39 -15.43 13.27 -1.95
C ILE A 39 -13.99 13.41 -1.49
N ILE A 40 -13.27 14.42 -2.02
CA ILE A 40 -11.84 14.67 -1.77
C ILE A 40 -11.55 16.15 -1.53
N PRO A 41 -10.42 16.48 -0.87
CA PRO A 41 -9.95 17.85 -0.76
C PRO A 41 -9.35 18.37 -2.08
N GLY A 42 -9.49 19.66 -2.35
CA GLY A 42 -8.92 20.34 -3.51
C GLY A 42 -8.57 21.80 -3.28
N SER A 43 -8.15 22.49 -4.34
CA SER A 43 -7.90 23.95 -4.34
C SER A 43 -9.17 24.77 -4.34
N ASP A 44 -10.21 24.21 -4.90
CA ASP A 44 -11.52 24.80 -5.15
C ASP A 44 -12.64 23.79 -4.85
N THR A 45 -13.85 24.28 -4.69
CA THR A 45 -15.03 23.41 -4.58
C THR A 45 -15.61 23.27 -5.98
N ARG A 46 -15.67 22.02 -6.47
CA ARG A 46 -16.19 21.70 -7.81
C ARG A 46 -16.79 20.30 -7.85
N TYR A 47 -17.66 20.11 -8.82
CA TYR A 47 -18.26 18.83 -9.13
C TYR A 47 -17.95 18.45 -10.58
N GLU A 48 -17.55 17.21 -10.77
CA GLU A 48 -17.28 16.61 -12.09
C GLU A 48 -18.02 15.28 -12.19
N ARG A 49 -18.51 14.97 -13.39
CA ARG A 49 -19.21 13.71 -13.66
C ARG A 49 -18.69 13.08 -14.96
N GLU A 50 -18.40 11.82 -14.89
CA GLU A 50 -18.06 10.99 -16.04
C GLU A 50 -18.89 9.71 -15.99
N GLY A 51 -19.99 9.67 -16.75
CA GLY A 51 -20.94 8.56 -16.72
C GLY A 51 -21.53 8.33 -15.31
N ARG A 52 -21.16 7.22 -14.69
CA ARG A 52 -21.59 6.85 -13.33
C ARG A 52 -20.57 7.23 -12.24
N LEU A 53 -19.49 7.89 -12.62
CA LEU A 53 -18.43 8.33 -11.71
C LEU A 53 -18.60 9.80 -11.41
N HIS A 54 -18.79 10.12 -10.14
CA HIS A 54 -18.96 11.48 -9.63
C HIS A 54 -17.75 11.85 -8.78
N LEU A 55 -17.22 13.06 -8.97
CA LEU A 55 -16.13 13.61 -8.19
C LEU A 55 -16.56 14.92 -7.56
N HIS A 56 -16.55 14.98 -6.24
CA HIS A 56 -16.80 16.16 -5.44
C HIS A 56 -15.51 16.63 -4.80
N THR A 57 -14.98 17.74 -5.27
CA THR A 57 -13.79 18.36 -4.69
C THR A 57 -14.23 19.45 -3.73
N ILE A 58 -13.69 19.46 -2.52
CA ILE A 58 -13.99 20.47 -1.49
C ILE A 58 -12.77 21.34 -1.29
N ARG A 59 -12.93 22.66 -1.44
CA ARG A 59 -11.86 23.63 -1.16
C ARG A 59 -11.30 23.41 0.25
N SER A 60 -10.00 23.16 0.32
CA SER A 60 -9.33 22.74 1.54
C SER A 60 -7.94 23.36 1.63
N PRO A 61 -7.49 23.85 2.80
CA PRO A 61 -6.15 24.38 2.99
C PRO A 61 -5.10 23.30 2.83
N ARG A 62 -3.87 23.70 2.44
CA ARG A 62 -2.71 22.82 2.43
C ARG A 62 -2.17 22.59 3.83
N LEU A 63 -1.65 21.40 4.07
CA LEU A 63 -0.96 21.04 5.33
C LEU A 63 0.54 21.38 5.26
N ASP A 64 0.88 22.62 4.98
CA ASP A 64 2.28 23.04 4.83
C ASP A 64 3.00 23.22 6.19
N PHE A 65 2.25 23.22 7.30
CA PHE A 65 2.77 23.48 8.65
C PHE A 65 3.66 22.38 9.23
N PHE A 66 3.61 21.15 8.73
CA PHE A 66 4.31 20.00 9.32
C PHE A 66 5.45 19.44 8.50
N SER A 67 5.79 20.01 7.35
CA SER A 67 6.92 19.52 6.54
C SER A 67 7.77 20.66 5.98
N ARG A 68 9.08 20.48 6.05
CA ARG A 68 10.06 21.36 5.37
C ARG A 68 9.96 21.33 3.82
N HIS A 69 9.09 20.49 3.30
CA HIS A 69 8.73 20.41 1.88
C HIS A 69 7.23 20.67 1.74
N PRO A 70 6.78 21.42 0.72
CA PRO A 70 5.37 21.72 0.51
C PRO A 70 4.59 20.42 0.43
N SER A 71 3.77 20.15 1.45
CA SER A 71 2.87 19.01 1.48
C SER A 71 1.84 19.19 0.37
N ARG A 72 1.71 18.18 -0.48
CA ARG A 72 0.64 18.17 -1.50
C ARG A 72 -0.69 17.67 -0.95
N TYR A 73 -0.75 17.43 0.37
CA TYR A 73 -1.98 17.06 1.06
C TYR A 73 -2.75 18.28 1.51
N ARG A 74 -4.07 18.15 1.52
CA ARG A 74 -5.01 19.17 1.97
C ARG A 74 -5.92 18.57 3.03
N LEU A 75 -6.46 19.42 3.92
CA LEU A 75 -7.32 19.00 5.02
C LEU A 75 -8.73 19.55 4.82
N ILE A 76 -9.74 18.68 4.66
CA ILE A 76 -11.15 19.09 4.63
C ILE A 76 -11.53 19.60 6.02
N LEU A 77 -11.69 20.89 6.17
CA LEU A 77 -12.18 21.52 7.41
C LEU A 77 -13.69 21.71 7.40
N ASN A 78 -14.29 21.86 6.24
CA ASN A 78 -15.73 22.06 6.08
C ASN A 78 -16.49 20.73 6.12
N THR A 79 -16.62 20.18 7.32
CA THR A 79 -17.37 18.94 7.56
C THR A 79 -18.87 19.09 7.34
N LYS A 80 -19.42 20.32 7.48
CA LYS A 80 -20.81 20.59 7.17
C LYS A 80 -21.10 20.35 5.69
N LEU A 81 -20.24 20.84 4.80
CA LEU A 81 -20.41 20.60 3.35
C LEU A 81 -20.34 19.10 3.00
N VAL A 82 -19.50 18.34 3.70
CA VAL A 82 -19.45 16.87 3.54
C VAL A 82 -20.79 16.24 3.95
N LEU A 83 -21.39 16.67 5.07
CA LEU A 83 -22.70 16.18 5.52
C LEU A 83 -23.80 16.55 4.52
N ASP A 84 -23.82 17.81 4.08
CA ASP A 84 -24.82 18.30 3.12
C ASP A 84 -24.74 17.52 1.79
N LEU A 85 -23.52 17.26 1.29
CA LEU A 85 -23.31 16.43 0.10
C LEU A 85 -23.77 14.98 0.30
N LEU A 86 -23.47 14.37 1.44
CA LEU A 86 -23.92 13.01 1.73
C LEU A 86 -25.44 12.92 1.84
N ASP A 87 -26.09 13.94 2.40
CA ASP A 87 -27.56 14.01 2.46
C ASP A 87 -28.20 14.21 1.07
N GLU A 88 -27.56 14.98 0.18
CA GLU A 88 -27.99 15.15 -1.22
C GLU A 88 -27.81 13.86 -2.03
N ILE A 89 -26.64 13.22 -1.93
CA ILE A 89 -26.29 11.99 -2.67
C ILE A 89 -27.19 10.82 -2.24
N ARG A 90 -27.52 10.72 -0.95
CA ARG A 90 -28.23 9.57 -0.36
C ARG A 90 -27.57 8.25 -0.72
N PRO A 91 -26.30 8.01 -0.34
CA PRO A 91 -25.60 6.79 -0.71
C PRO A 91 -26.18 5.56 -0.01
N ASP A 92 -26.15 4.41 -0.70
CA ASP A 92 -26.45 3.10 -0.13
C ASP A 92 -25.33 2.60 0.78
N ILE A 93 -24.08 3.03 0.49
CA ILE A 93 -22.85 2.66 1.22
C ILE A 93 -21.95 3.91 1.31
N ILE A 94 -21.39 4.14 2.49
CA ILE A 94 -20.33 5.11 2.71
C ILE A 94 -19.05 4.39 3.06
N GLU A 95 -17.91 4.76 2.44
CA GLU A 95 -16.59 4.29 2.83
C GLU A 95 -15.71 5.45 3.26
N SER A 96 -15.05 5.33 4.43
CA SER A 96 -14.07 6.27 4.92
C SER A 96 -12.66 5.68 4.81
N GLY A 97 -11.80 6.35 4.04
CA GLY A 97 -10.43 5.87 3.75
C GLY A 97 -9.37 6.38 4.73
N ASP A 98 -9.74 7.10 5.79
CA ASP A 98 -8.77 7.68 6.73
C ASP A 98 -9.33 7.84 8.16
N PRO A 99 -8.45 7.93 9.20
CA PRO A 99 -8.85 7.94 10.61
C PRO A 99 -9.14 9.34 11.17
N TYR A 100 -9.40 10.34 10.35
CA TYR A 100 -9.53 11.72 10.84
C TYR A 100 -11.00 12.17 11.02
N HIS A 101 -11.19 13.47 11.26
CA HIS A 101 -12.51 14.06 11.53
C HIS A 101 -13.54 13.80 10.41
N VAL A 102 -13.10 13.58 9.17
CA VAL A 102 -13.99 13.21 8.06
C VAL A 102 -14.60 11.83 8.27
N ALA A 103 -13.91 10.92 8.94
CA ALA A 103 -14.45 9.61 9.30
C ALA A 103 -15.64 9.74 10.28
N TRP A 104 -15.51 10.61 11.30
CA TRP A 104 -16.60 10.91 12.21
C TRP A 104 -17.79 11.55 11.50
N THR A 105 -17.50 12.38 10.48
CA THR A 105 -18.54 12.98 9.63
C THR A 105 -19.27 11.92 8.82
N ALA A 106 -18.55 10.96 8.25
CA ALA A 106 -19.13 9.84 7.52
C ALA A 106 -19.99 8.95 8.43
N LEU A 107 -19.55 8.65 9.65
CA LEU A 107 -20.31 7.90 10.66
C LEU A 107 -21.62 8.63 11.03
N ARG A 108 -21.55 9.96 11.24
CA ARG A 108 -22.74 10.77 11.53
C ARG A 108 -23.74 10.74 10.36
N ALA A 109 -23.26 10.90 9.14
CA ALA A 109 -24.11 10.83 7.94
C ALA A 109 -24.75 9.44 7.80
N GLY A 110 -23.97 8.38 8.00
CA GLY A 110 -24.47 7.00 7.95
C GLY A 110 -25.60 6.73 8.95
N ALA A 111 -25.44 7.24 10.18
CA ALA A 111 -26.50 7.14 11.21
C ALA A 111 -27.79 7.90 10.79
N GLN A 112 -27.65 9.11 10.24
CA GLN A 112 -28.78 9.91 9.76
C GLN A 112 -29.49 9.28 8.57
N LEU A 113 -28.73 8.73 7.62
CA LEU A 113 -29.23 8.15 6.38
C LEU A 113 -29.60 6.65 6.51
N ARG A 114 -29.27 6.01 7.64
CA ARG A 114 -29.37 4.57 7.87
C ARG A 114 -28.58 3.78 6.81
N ALA A 115 -27.43 4.34 6.37
CA ALA A 115 -26.54 3.71 5.41
C ALA A 115 -25.36 3.07 6.14
N PRO A 116 -24.97 1.83 5.79
CA PRO A 116 -23.75 1.21 6.31
C PRO A 116 -22.50 2.06 6.01
N VAL A 117 -21.62 2.19 7.01
CA VAL A 117 -20.38 2.92 6.89
C VAL A 117 -19.21 1.97 7.09
N PHE A 118 -18.36 1.85 6.08
CA PHE A 118 -17.14 1.04 6.13
C PHE A 118 -15.94 1.95 6.40
N GLY A 119 -15.06 1.53 7.32
CA GLY A 119 -13.76 2.16 7.50
C GLY A 119 -12.70 1.33 6.80
N PHE A 120 -11.79 1.93 6.03
CA PHE A 120 -10.64 1.18 5.50
C PHE A 120 -9.36 1.60 6.23
N TYR A 121 -8.71 0.64 6.89
CA TYR A 121 -7.47 0.87 7.63
C TYR A 121 -6.25 0.72 6.69
N HIS A 122 -6.00 1.74 5.87
CA HIS A 122 -4.95 1.72 4.85
C HIS A 122 -3.53 1.85 5.40
N SER A 123 -3.35 2.45 6.57
CA SER A 123 -2.05 2.80 7.13
C SER A 123 -1.99 2.47 8.61
N HIS A 124 -0.86 1.94 9.07
CA HIS A 124 -0.64 1.69 10.49
C HIS A 124 -0.32 3.01 11.22
N PHE A 125 -1.38 3.73 11.56
CA PHE A 125 -1.39 5.07 12.13
C PHE A 125 -0.49 5.26 13.38
N PRO A 126 -0.43 4.33 14.36
CA PRO A 126 0.41 4.50 15.55
C PRO A 126 1.89 4.63 15.22
N GLU A 127 2.41 3.87 14.26
CA GLU A 127 3.82 3.96 13.88
C GLU A 127 4.21 5.31 13.28
N ALA A 128 3.32 5.94 12.52
CA ALA A 128 3.57 7.26 11.95
C ALA A 128 3.74 8.34 13.05
N TYR A 129 2.96 8.24 14.13
CA TYR A 129 3.04 9.16 15.28
C TYR A 129 4.22 8.83 16.19
N LEU A 130 4.50 7.55 16.41
CA LEU A 130 5.62 7.13 17.27
C LEU A 130 6.97 7.61 16.79
N ARG A 131 7.24 7.51 15.48
CA ARG A 131 8.50 8.01 14.90
C ARG A 131 8.69 9.50 15.13
N THR A 132 7.60 10.27 15.11
CA THR A 132 7.66 11.71 15.38
C THR A 132 7.83 11.99 16.88
N ALA A 133 7.11 11.27 17.74
CA ALA A 133 7.18 11.42 19.20
C ALA A 133 8.52 10.93 19.78
N ALA A 134 9.08 9.84 19.26
CA ALA A 134 10.37 9.30 19.71
C ALA A 134 11.55 10.26 19.49
N LYS A 135 11.40 11.25 18.60
CA LYS A 135 12.42 12.30 18.40
C LYS A 135 12.44 13.35 19.51
N TYR A 136 11.35 13.50 20.28
CA TYR A 136 11.15 14.62 21.19
C TYR A 136 10.88 14.21 22.64
N GLY A 137 10.76 12.90 22.98
CA GLY A 137 10.42 12.45 24.31
C GLY A 137 11.04 11.11 24.68
N GLY A 138 11.23 10.88 25.99
CA GLY A 138 11.69 9.59 26.52
C GLY A 138 10.66 8.47 26.35
N ALA A 139 11.02 7.24 26.79
CA ALA A 139 10.19 6.04 26.66
C ALA A 139 8.75 6.21 27.17
N TRP A 140 8.58 6.85 28.32
CA TRP A 140 7.26 7.12 28.91
C TRP A 140 6.36 7.96 27.99
N PHE A 141 6.89 9.04 27.40
CA PHE A 141 6.12 9.89 26.47
C PHE A 141 5.72 9.14 25.20
N ARG A 142 6.63 8.32 24.69
CA ARG A 142 6.36 7.44 23.55
C ARG A 142 5.21 6.48 23.84
N ASP A 143 5.25 5.81 25.00
CA ASP A 143 4.24 4.82 25.39
C ASP A 143 2.87 5.49 25.63
N ALA A 144 2.84 6.69 26.22
CA ALA A 144 1.61 7.47 26.37
C ALA A 144 0.99 7.87 25.02
N VAL A 145 1.79 8.30 24.05
CA VAL A 145 1.33 8.63 22.69
C VAL A 145 0.81 7.38 21.96
N LEU A 146 1.45 6.23 22.16
CA LEU A 146 0.99 4.95 21.62
C LEU A 146 -0.38 4.57 22.14
N ASN A 147 -0.52 4.56 23.47
CA ASN A 147 -1.77 4.19 24.13
C ASN A 147 -2.90 5.12 23.66
N TYR A 148 -2.65 6.44 23.63
CA TYR A 148 -3.63 7.40 23.12
C TYR A 148 -4.03 7.14 21.65
N ALA A 149 -3.05 6.86 20.79
CA ALA A 149 -3.32 6.57 19.39
C ALA A 149 -4.11 5.26 19.24
N GLN A 150 -3.80 4.25 20.04
CA GLN A 150 -4.48 2.97 20.08
C GLN A 150 -5.93 3.14 20.56
N ASP A 151 -6.15 3.84 21.67
CA ASP A 151 -7.49 4.13 22.21
C ASP A 151 -8.33 4.89 21.18
N TYR A 152 -7.74 5.85 20.48
CA TYR A 152 -8.41 6.60 19.43
C TYR A 152 -8.83 5.69 18.26
N ILE A 153 -7.95 4.77 17.84
CA ILE A 153 -8.24 3.80 16.77
C ILE A 153 -9.40 2.90 17.20
N VAL A 154 -9.33 2.35 18.40
CA VAL A 154 -10.41 1.50 18.94
C VAL A 154 -11.73 2.27 18.97
N LYS A 155 -11.72 3.49 19.51
CA LYS A 155 -12.91 4.35 19.60
C LYS A 155 -13.53 4.65 18.23
N LEU A 156 -12.72 4.94 17.23
CA LEU A 156 -13.20 5.27 15.88
C LEU A 156 -13.64 4.01 15.11
N TYR A 157 -12.71 3.05 14.99
CA TYR A 157 -12.93 1.92 14.08
C TYR A 157 -13.99 0.94 14.57
N SER A 158 -14.25 0.88 15.86
CA SER A 158 -15.38 0.11 16.41
C SER A 158 -16.76 0.70 16.09
N GLN A 159 -16.84 1.94 15.59
CA GLN A 159 -18.11 2.58 15.21
C GLN A 159 -18.55 2.23 13.78
N PHE A 160 -17.63 1.76 12.93
CA PHE A 160 -18.00 1.40 11.58
C PHE A 160 -18.85 0.13 11.53
N THR A 161 -19.67 -0.01 10.50
CA THR A 161 -20.39 -1.26 10.20
C THR A 161 -19.42 -2.43 10.04
N ALA A 162 -18.30 -2.17 9.37
CA ALA A 162 -17.12 -3.03 9.36
C ALA A 162 -15.87 -2.21 9.08
N THR A 163 -14.74 -2.66 9.64
CA THR A 163 -13.40 -2.12 9.40
C THR A 163 -12.66 -3.05 8.44
N LEU A 164 -12.47 -2.58 7.21
CA LEU A 164 -11.70 -3.30 6.19
C LEU A 164 -10.21 -3.17 6.50
N VAL A 165 -9.51 -4.30 6.51
CA VAL A 165 -8.05 -4.36 6.76
C VAL A 165 -7.34 -5.13 5.65
N PRO A 166 -6.17 -4.67 5.19
CA PRO A 166 -5.52 -5.23 4.01
C PRO A 166 -4.88 -6.61 4.23
N SER A 167 -4.65 -7.03 5.48
CA SER A 167 -4.04 -8.34 5.76
C SER A 167 -4.59 -8.96 7.04
N GLU A 168 -4.52 -10.29 7.11
CA GLU A 168 -4.96 -11.05 8.29
C GLU A 168 -4.11 -10.71 9.53
N HIS A 169 -2.80 -10.54 9.36
CA HIS A 169 -1.92 -10.15 10.46
C HIS A 169 -2.34 -8.80 11.05
N LEU A 170 -2.61 -7.79 10.21
CA LEU A 170 -3.07 -6.48 10.69
C LEU A 170 -4.46 -6.58 11.33
N ARG A 171 -5.33 -7.48 10.84
CA ARG A 171 -6.62 -7.77 11.45
C ARG A 171 -6.44 -8.29 12.88
N GLN A 172 -5.53 -9.24 13.09
CA GLN A 172 -5.22 -9.80 14.42
C GLN A 172 -4.68 -8.72 15.37
N VAL A 173 -3.82 -7.82 14.90
CA VAL A 173 -3.32 -6.70 15.70
C VAL A 173 -4.47 -5.78 16.14
N LEU A 174 -5.33 -5.36 15.22
CA LEU A 174 -6.47 -4.50 15.54
C LEU A 174 -7.47 -5.21 16.47
N HIS A 175 -7.71 -6.50 16.25
CA HIS A 175 -8.54 -7.30 17.13
C HIS A 175 -7.97 -7.39 18.55
N GLY A 176 -6.64 -7.59 18.68
CA GLY A 176 -5.94 -7.56 19.97
C GLY A 176 -6.01 -6.21 20.69
N TRP A 177 -6.23 -5.12 19.96
CA TRP A 177 -6.49 -3.80 20.55
C TRP A 177 -7.95 -3.60 20.97
N GLY A 178 -8.89 -4.43 20.49
CA GLY A 178 -10.32 -4.34 20.79
C GLY A 178 -11.22 -3.92 19.61
N VAL A 179 -10.68 -3.79 18.39
CA VAL A 179 -11.50 -3.53 17.18
C VAL A 179 -12.00 -4.87 16.64
N THR A 180 -13.19 -5.29 17.06
CA THR A 180 -13.74 -6.63 16.77
C THR A 180 -14.51 -6.76 15.45
N ASN A 181 -14.94 -5.63 14.87
CA ASN A 181 -15.69 -5.55 13.61
C ASN A 181 -14.79 -5.52 12.36
N THR A 182 -13.61 -6.14 12.44
CA THR A 182 -12.62 -6.15 11.35
C THR A 182 -12.91 -7.25 10.33
N VAL A 183 -12.78 -6.91 9.04
CA VAL A 183 -12.91 -7.84 7.92
C VAL A 183 -11.68 -7.70 7.02
N THR A 184 -11.00 -8.80 6.71
CA THR A 184 -9.86 -8.78 5.81
C THR A 184 -10.31 -8.56 4.37
N LEU A 185 -9.83 -7.48 3.77
CA LEU A 185 -9.95 -7.16 2.35
C LEU A 185 -8.58 -6.76 1.80
N ASN A 186 -7.91 -7.69 1.15
CA ASN A 186 -6.61 -7.42 0.55
C ASN A 186 -6.71 -6.32 -0.49
N LEU A 187 -5.61 -5.62 -0.74
CA LEU A 187 -5.48 -4.77 -1.91
C LEU A 187 -5.13 -5.64 -3.13
N GLY A 188 -5.42 -5.13 -4.31
CA GLY A 188 -5.19 -5.85 -5.55
C GLY A 188 -3.97 -5.38 -6.31
N VAL A 189 -3.65 -6.11 -7.37
CA VAL A 189 -2.66 -5.75 -8.39
C VAL A 189 -3.34 -5.70 -9.76
N ASP A 190 -2.87 -4.81 -10.62
CA ASP A 190 -3.31 -4.74 -12.02
C ASP A 190 -2.65 -5.87 -12.82
N THR A 191 -3.32 -7.01 -12.87
CA THR A 191 -2.83 -8.21 -13.55
C THR A 191 -2.80 -8.11 -15.08
N LYS A 192 -3.31 -7.03 -15.65
CA LYS A 192 -3.18 -6.75 -17.09
C LYS A 192 -1.86 -6.07 -17.40
N ALA A 193 -1.47 -5.09 -16.56
CA ALA A 193 -0.19 -4.40 -16.69
C ALA A 193 0.96 -5.24 -16.13
N PHE A 194 0.80 -5.78 -14.91
CA PHE A 194 1.81 -6.58 -14.23
C PHE A 194 1.55 -8.07 -14.47
N ARG A 195 2.24 -8.64 -15.44
CA ARG A 195 2.13 -10.05 -15.85
C ARG A 195 3.49 -10.56 -16.32
N PRO A 196 3.75 -11.86 -16.27
CA PRO A 196 4.98 -12.40 -16.81
C PRO A 196 5.10 -12.14 -18.32
N VAL A 197 6.24 -11.60 -18.72
CA VAL A 197 6.66 -11.49 -20.12
C VAL A 197 8.17 -11.81 -20.17
N PRO A 198 8.74 -12.08 -21.35
CA PRO A 198 10.19 -12.22 -21.51
C PRO A 198 10.93 -11.00 -20.96
N ARG A 199 12.17 -11.21 -20.53
CA ARG A 199 13.04 -10.15 -20.01
C ARG A 199 13.12 -8.97 -20.98
N ASN A 200 13.01 -7.75 -20.46
CA ASN A 200 13.09 -6.53 -21.26
C ASN A 200 14.55 -6.10 -21.50
N GLU A 201 15.20 -6.75 -22.48
CA GLU A 201 16.58 -6.45 -22.84
C GLU A 201 16.72 -5.05 -23.45
N ALA A 202 15.71 -4.54 -24.18
CA ALA A 202 15.73 -3.21 -24.75
C ALA A 202 15.85 -2.12 -23.65
N LEU A 203 15.10 -2.25 -22.55
CA LEU A 203 15.22 -1.33 -21.43
C LEU A 203 16.58 -1.48 -20.73
N ARG A 204 17.13 -2.69 -20.64
CA ARG A 204 18.49 -2.88 -20.08
C ARG A 204 19.54 -2.14 -20.91
N ASP A 205 19.47 -2.23 -22.23
CA ASP A 205 20.37 -1.52 -23.15
C ASP A 205 20.18 0.02 -23.03
N GLU A 206 18.93 0.52 -22.98
CA GLU A 206 18.62 1.95 -22.76
C GLU A 206 19.19 2.48 -21.45
N LEU A 207 19.10 1.70 -20.39
CA LEU A 207 19.61 2.05 -19.07
C LEU A 207 21.14 1.91 -18.96
N GLY A 208 21.80 1.33 -19.98
CA GLY A 208 23.24 1.05 -19.97
C GLY A 208 23.62 -0.01 -18.94
N LEU A 209 22.73 -0.98 -18.66
CA LEU A 209 22.98 -2.04 -17.69
C LEU A 209 23.92 -3.10 -18.30
N PRO A 210 25.00 -3.48 -17.61
CA PRO A 210 25.87 -4.55 -18.08
C PRO A 210 25.13 -5.85 -18.21
N ARG A 211 25.31 -6.58 -19.32
CA ARG A 211 24.60 -7.85 -19.61
C ARG A 211 25.04 -8.99 -18.71
N ASP A 212 26.26 -8.94 -18.20
CA ASP A 212 26.89 -9.91 -17.29
C ASP A 212 26.53 -9.69 -15.82
N ARG A 213 25.79 -8.59 -15.49
CA ARG A 213 25.39 -8.29 -14.12
C ARG A 213 23.94 -8.65 -13.84
N LYS A 214 23.70 -9.12 -12.63
CA LYS A 214 22.35 -9.28 -12.09
C LYS A 214 21.78 -7.92 -11.69
N VAL A 215 20.57 -7.63 -12.15
CA VAL A 215 19.87 -6.39 -11.87
C VAL A 215 18.99 -6.55 -10.64
N LEU A 216 19.33 -5.83 -9.60
CA LEU A 216 18.54 -5.68 -8.38
C LEU A 216 17.63 -4.45 -8.53
N LEU A 217 16.32 -4.59 -8.30
CA LEU A 217 15.37 -3.50 -8.46
C LEU A 217 14.75 -3.10 -7.13
N TYR A 218 14.71 -1.81 -6.88
CA TYR A 218 13.87 -1.20 -5.85
C TYR A 218 12.87 -0.25 -6.50
N VAL A 219 11.61 -0.33 -6.10
CA VAL A 219 10.54 0.60 -6.50
C VAL A 219 9.87 1.14 -5.25
N GLY A 220 9.81 2.46 -5.11
CA GLY A 220 9.13 3.06 -3.98
C GLY A 220 9.56 4.48 -3.65
N ARG A 221 8.92 5.05 -2.60
CA ARG A 221 9.30 6.37 -2.08
C ARG A 221 10.67 6.33 -1.43
N LEU A 222 11.53 7.29 -1.74
CA LEU A 222 12.86 7.40 -1.16
C LEU A 222 12.80 8.14 0.18
N SER A 223 12.43 7.42 1.24
CA SER A 223 12.22 7.96 2.60
C SER A 223 12.73 7.00 3.67
N GLY A 224 12.92 7.50 4.90
CA GLY A 224 13.40 6.69 6.01
C GLY A 224 12.43 5.57 6.39
N GLU A 225 11.11 5.77 6.25
CA GLU A 225 10.09 4.73 6.47
C GLU A 225 10.22 3.54 5.52
N LYS A 226 10.77 3.77 4.32
CA LYS A 226 11.06 2.73 3.31
C LYS A 226 12.47 2.16 3.44
N ASN A 227 13.21 2.54 4.47
CA ASN A 227 14.49 1.98 4.85
C ASN A 227 15.58 2.08 3.75
N ILE A 228 15.59 3.21 3.01
CA ILE A 228 16.49 3.41 1.86
C ILE A 228 17.97 3.41 2.27
N GLU A 229 18.30 3.94 3.43
CA GLU A 229 19.66 3.93 3.96
C GLU A 229 20.16 2.50 4.15
N MET A 230 19.30 1.61 4.64
CA MET A 230 19.60 0.18 4.78
C MET A 230 19.78 -0.52 3.43
N LEU A 231 18.91 -0.22 2.45
CA LEU A 231 19.06 -0.73 1.08
C LEU A 231 20.43 -0.41 0.51
N LEU A 232 20.86 0.86 0.61
CA LEU A 232 22.13 1.31 0.06
C LEU A 232 23.32 0.69 0.80
N ALA A 233 23.25 0.60 2.13
CA ALA A 233 24.29 -0.06 2.93
C ALA A 233 24.40 -1.57 2.60
N ALA A 234 23.26 -2.25 2.44
CA ALA A 234 23.25 -3.67 2.04
C ALA A 234 23.81 -3.87 0.63
N PHE A 235 23.46 -2.97 -0.31
CA PHE A 235 24.03 -3.04 -1.65
C PHE A 235 25.54 -2.77 -1.67
N GLU A 236 26.04 -1.82 -0.87
CA GLU A 236 27.47 -1.57 -0.74
C GLU A 236 28.23 -2.76 -0.13
N ALA A 237 27.65 -3.41 0.90
CA ALA A 237 28.22 -4.62 1.49
C ALA A 237 28.27 -5.77 0.47
N LEU A 238 27.20 -5.96 -0.30
CA LEU A 238 27.13 -6.96 -1.36
C LEU A 238 28.14 -6.67 -2.48
N HIS A 239 28.25 -5.41 -2.90
CA HIS A 239 29.21 -4.99 -3.92
C HIS A 239 30.67 -5.18 -3.48
N ALA A 240 30.97 -4.98 -2.19
CA ALA A 240 32.32 -5.20 -1.65
C ALA A 240 32.70 -6.70 -1.68
N ARG A 241 31.72 -7.60 -1.46
CA ARG A 241 31.94 -9.06 -1.52
C ARG A 241 32.05 -9.56 -2.97
N HIS A 242 31.22 -9.01 -3.86
CA HIS A 242 31.08 -9.45 -5.25
C HIS A 242 31.18 -8.25 -6.22
N PRO A 243 32.38 -7.70 -6.42
CA PRO A 243 32.58 -6.60 -7.36
C PRO A 243 32.12 -6.99 -8.77
N ASN A 244 31.37 -6.08 -9.43
CA ASN A 244 30.88 -6.27 -10.81
C ASN A 244 29.82 -7.36 -11.03
N THR A 245 29.32 -8.02 -10.00
CA THR A 245 28.25 -9.05 -10.13
C THR A 245 26.85 -8.43 -10.18
N TYR A 246 26.63 -7.34 -9.46
CA TYR A 246 25.30 -6.74 -9.29
C TYR A 246 25.23 -5.31 -9.79
N HIS A 247 24.03 -4.90 -10.22
CA HIS A 247 23.69 -3.52 -10.51
C HIS A 247 22.36 -3.16 -9.85
N LEU A 248 22.32 -2.09 -9.07
CA LEU A 248 21.10 -1.64 -8.39
C LEU A 248 20.38 -0.60 -9.24
N VAL A 249 19.12 -0.87 -9.60
CA VAL A 249 18.21 0.09 -10.21
C VAL A 249 17.21 0.56 -9.15
N VAL A 250 17.13 1.87 -8.95
CA VAL A 250 16.25 2.52 -7.98
C VAL A 250 15.23 3.37 -8.73
N VAL A 251 13.95 3.02 -8.62
CA VAL A 251 12.84 3.75 -9.23
C VAL A 251 12.01 4.44 -8.14
N GLY A 252 11.89 5.75 -8.22
CA GLY A 252 11.09 6.54 -7.29
C GLY A 252 11.72 7.87 -6.92
N ASP A 253 11.02 8.61 -6.05
CA ASP A 253 11.48 9.92 -5.57
C ASP A 253 11.17 10.09 -4.07
N GLY A 254 11.84 11.05 -3.44
CA GLY A 254 11.65 11.36 -2.02
C GLY A 254 12.84 12.10 -1.40
N PRO A 255 12.72 12.47 -0.11
CA PRO A 255 13.75 13.29 0.55
C PRO A 255 15.13 12.63 0.63
N LEU A 256 15.21 11.29 0.61
CA LEU A 256 16.49 10.55 0.63
C LEU A 256 17.11 10.35 -0.75
N ARG A 257 16.53 10.87 -1.84
CA ARG A 257 17.17 10.83 -3.16
C ARG A 257 18.59 11.42 -3.14
N ARG A 258 18.83 12.41 -2.29
CA ARG A 258 20.12 13.11 -2.15
C ARG A 258 21.27 12.19 -1.73
N ILE A 259 21.02 11.01 -1.15
CA ILE A 259 22.10 10.10 -0.72
C ILE A 259 22.52 9.11 -1.82
N LEU A 260 21.71 8.90 -2.87
CA LEU A 260 22.02 7.98 -3.97
C LEU A 260 23.36 8.28 -4.69
N PRO A 261 23.73 9.56 -4.95
CA PRO A 261 24.98 9.87 -5.64
C PRO A 261 26.24 9.35 -4.93
N ALA A 262 26.24 9.30 -3.59
CA ALA A 262 27.37 8.80 -2.83
C ALA A 262 27.58 7.29 -3.06
N THR A 263 26.52 6.47 -2.98
CA THR A 263 26.58 5.03 -3.27
C THR A 263 26.94 4.79 -4.75
N ARG A 264 26.35 5.57 -5.68
CA ARG A 264 26.72 5.50 -7.10
C ARG A 264 28.20 5.78 -7.33
N HIS A 265 28.78 6.75 -6.62
CA HIS A 265 30.20 7.09 -6.74
C HIS A 265 31.08 5.93 -6.24
N ARG A 266 30.72 5.31 -5.10
CA ARG A 266 31.49 4.19 -4.51
C ARG A 266 31.42 2.92 -5.34
N THR A 267 30.23 2.54 -5.80
CA THR A 267 30.01 1.22 -6.44
C THR A 267 30.12 1.26 -7.97
N LYS A 268 29.91 2.41 -8.61
CA LYS A 268 29.74 2.56 -10.07
C LYS A 268 28.64 1.64 -10.67
N ALA A 269 27.75 1.13 -9.83
CA ALA A 269 26.77 0.09 -10.18
C ALA A 269 25.35 0.47 -9.70
N LEU A 270 24.99 1.76 -9.71
CA LEU A 270 23.66 2.25 -9.33
C LEU A 270 23.08 3.14 -10.42
N THR A 271 21.87 2.83 -10.87
CA THR A 271 21.06 3.65 -11.77
C THR A 271 19.82 4.12 -11.02
N TRP A 272 19.49 5.43 -11.12
CA TRP A 272 18.27 5.98 -10.54
C TRP A 272 17.35 6.51 -11.65
N ARG A 273 16.04 6.29 -11.45
CA ARG A 273 14.95 6.87 -12.23
C ARG A 273 13.93 7.51 -11.29
N SER A 274 13.33 8.60 -11.73
CA SER A 274 12.26 9.27 -10.98
C SER A 274 11.00 8.41 -10.89
N TYR A 275 9.99 8.91 -10.17
CA TYR A 275 8.69 8.27 -10.06
C TYR A 275 8.06 8.03 -11.43
N ILE A 276 7.61 6.81 -11.68
CA ILE A 276 6.90 6.37 -12.88
C ILE A 276 5.42 6.21 -12.54
N GLN A 277 4.56 6.90 -13.26
CA GLN A 277 3.11 6.88 -13.00
C GLN A 277 2.37 5.80 -13.81
N ASP A 278 2.83 5.54 -15.01
CA ASP A 278 2.24 4.55 -15.92
C ASP A 278 2.61 3.14 -15.49
N ASN A 279 1.59 2.27 -15.31
CA ASN A 279 1.79 0.89 -14.87
C ASN A 279 2.52 0.03 -15.90
N ALA A 280 2.28 0.25 -17.20
CA ALA A 280 2.96 -0.53 -18.24
C ALA A 280 4.44 -0.18 -18.30
N GLN A 281 4.77 1.12 -18.25
CA GLN A 281 6.14 1.57 -18.17
C GLN A 281 6.84 1.07 -16.89
N LEU A 282 6.13 1.03 -15.76
CA LEU A 282 6.68 0.49 -14.50
C LEU A 282 6.91 -1.02 -14.61
N ALA A 283 6.02 -1.75 -15.27
CA ALA A 283 6.18 -3.20 -15.50
C ALA A 283 7.45 -3.52 -16.30
N ASP A 284 7.85 -2.67 -17.24
CA ASP A 284 9.12 -2.84 -17.97
C ASP A 284 10.34 -2.90 -17.06
N TYR A 285 10.35 -2.14 -15.96
CA TYR A 285 11.44 -2.21 -14.97
C TYR A 285 11.42 -3.52 -14.19
N TYR A 286 10.23 -4.03 -13.84
CA TYR A 286 10.14 -5.36 -13.22
C TYR A 286 10.63 -6.46 -14.18
N HIS A 287 10.32 -6.35 -15.48
CA HIS A 287 10.77 -7.30 -16.48
C HIS A 287 12.27 -7.19 -16.84
N ALA A 288 12.88 -6.02 -16.58
CA ALA A 288 14.32 -5.83 -16.80
C ALA A 288 15.18 -6.32 -15.63
N ALA A 289 14.59 -6.63 -14.48
CA ALA A 289 15.30 -7.01 -13.27
C ALA A 289 15.39 -8.53 -13.08
N ASP A 290 16.32 -8.95 -12.22
CA ASP A 290 16.53 -10.35 -11.83
C ASP A 290 16.00 -10.64 -10.43
N LEU A 291 15.98 -9.62 -9.54
CA LEU A 291 15.50 -9.73 -8.16
C LEU A 291 14.95 -8.39 -7.68
N PHE A 292 13.79 -8.40 -7.05
CA PHE A 292 13.21 -7.22 -6.41
C PHE A 292 13.63 -7.14 -4.94
N ILE A 293 14.11 -5.96 -4.49
CA ILE A 293 14.53 -5.77 -3.10
C ILE A 293 13.57 -4.83 -2.39
N HIS A 294 13.02 -5.28 -1.26
CA HIS A 294 12.16 -4.48 -0.39
C HIS A 294 12.72 -4.42 1.05
N PRO A 295 13.49 -3.39 1.39
CA PRO A 295 14.15 -3.27 2.71
C PRO A 295 13.19 -2.78 3.82
N GLY A 296 11.96 -2.38 3.49
CA GLY A 296 11.03 -1.77 4.41
C GLY A 296 10.48 -2.74 5.45
N VAL A 297 10.66 -2.42 6.74
CA VAL A 297 10.17 -3.22 7.88
C VAL A 297 8.84 -2.70 8.45
N CYS A 298 8.34 -1.57 7.96
CA CYS A 298 7.09 -0.93 8.42
C CYS A 298 6.06 -0.84 7.29
N GLU A 299 5.92 -1.91 6.52
CA GLU A 299 4.99 -1.95 5.40
C GLU A 299 3.66 -2.57 5.82
N THR A 300 2.54 -1.93 5.48
CA THR A 300 1.19 -2.43 5.82
C THR A 300 0.67 -3.46 4.84
N PHE A 301 1.08 -3.39 3.56
CA PHE A 301 0.60 -4.32 2.54
C PHE A 301 1.63 -4.65 1.46
N GLY A 302 2.41 -3.66 0.99
CA GLY A 302 3.47 -3.89 0.00
C GLY A 302 2.97 -4.10 -1.43
N LEU A 303 2.18 -3.18 -1.98
CA LEU A 303 1.69 -3.26 -3.37
C LEU A 303 2.81 -3.49 -4.39
N VAL A 304 3.95 -2.83 -4.23
CA VAL A 304 5.10 -2.97 -5.14
C VAL A 304 5.69 -4.38 -5.14
N VAL A 305 5.57 -5.09 -4.00
CA VAL A 305 6.00 -6.49 -3.89
C VAL A 305 5.04 -7.42 -4.64
N LEU A 306 3.73 -7.15 -4.58
CA LEU A 306 2.75 -7.87 -5.39
C LEU A 306 2.93 -7.59 -6.89
N GLU A 307 3.25 -6.35 -7.28
CA GLU A 307 3.55 -5.99 -8.66
C GLU A 307 4.76 -6.75 -9.19
N ALA A 308 5.85 -6.81 -8.42
CA ALA A 308 7.04 -7.57 -8.77
C ALA A 308 6.71 -9.06 -8.95
N GLN A 309 6.06 -9.68 -7.96
CA GLN A 309 5.64 -11.09 -8.04
C GLN A 309 4.66 -11.34 -9.20
N ALA A 310 3.73 -10.42 -9.47
CA ALA A 310 2.82 -10.54 -10.60
C ALA A 310 3.56 -10.58 -11.95
N CYS A 311 4.67 -9.84 -12.07
CA CYS A 311 5.56 -9.88 -13.24
C CYS A 311 6.45 -11.13 -13.29
N GLY A 312 6.42 -12.00 -12.29
CA GLY A 312 7.30 -13.16 -12.21
C GLY A 312 8.69 -12.82 -11.67
N LEU A 313 8.87 -11.67 -11.01
CA LEU A 313 10.12 -11.27 -10.40
C LEU A 313 10.16 -11.72 -8.94
N PRO A 314 11.11 -12.57 -8.52
CA PRO A 314 11.28 -12.95 -7.14
C PRO A 314 11.59 -11.73 -6.25
N CYS A 315 11.19 -11.81 -4.98
CA CYS A 315 11.33 -10.71 -4.04
C CYS A 315 12.18 -11.12 -2.84
N VAL A 316 13.04 -10.21 -2.37
CA VAL A 316 13.81 -10.34 -1.14
C VAL A 316 13.69 -9.09 -0.30
N GLY A 317 13.72 -9.24 1.02
CA GLY A 317 13.63 -8.14 1.96
C GLY A 317 13.91 -8.56 3.39
N VAL A 318 13.35 -7.82 4.35
CA VAL A 318 13.46 -8.12 5.79
C VAL A 318 12.12 -8.60 6.30
N ARG A 319 12.12 -9.75 6.99
CA ARG A 319 10.92 -10.34 7.63
C ARG A 319 10.44 -9.51 8.81
N GLY A 320 9.15 -9.65 9.14
CA GLY A 320 8.55 -9.04 10.32
C GLY A 320 7.65 -7.83 10.01
N SER A 321 7.27 -7.62 8.76
CA SER A 321 6.27 -6.62 8.38
C SER A 321 4.89 -7.24 8.08
N PHE A 322 3.84 -6.40 8.04
CA PHE A 322 2.49 -6.88 7.69
C PHE A 322 2.38 -7.38 6.24
N MET A 323 3.37 -7.08 5.39
CA MET A 323 3.39 -7.56 4.02
C MET A 323 3.91 -8.99 3.87
N ASP A 324 4.52 -9.59 4.89
CA ASP A 324 5.08 -10.94 4.84
C ASP A 324 4.03 -11.96 4.35
N ALA A 325 2.76 -11.76 4.73
CA ALA A 325 1.62 -12.57 4.28
C ALA A 325 1.34 -12.47 2.76
N ASN A 326 1.90 -11.46 2.08
CA ASN A 326 1.75 -11.25 0.64
C ASN A 326 2.94 -11.79 -0.17
N ILE A 327 3.93 -12.38 0.51
CA ILE A 327 5.05 -13.06 -0.14
C ILE A 327 4.62 -14.49 -0.43
N MET A 328 4.41 -14.79 -1.70
CA MET A 328 3.83 -16.06 -2.11
C MET A 328 4.81 -17.22 -2.03
N VAL A 329 6.10 -16.95 -2.29
CA VAL A 329 7.18 -17.94 -2.24
C VAL A 329 8.48 -17.29 -1.77
N GLY A 330 9.37 -18.09 -1.14
CA GLY A 330 10.72 -17.67 -0.80
C GLY A 330 10.81 -16.74 0.42
N LEU A 331 9.76 -16.59 1.24
CA LEU A 331 9.84 -15.78 2.45
C LEU A 331 10.91 -16.30 3.44
N ASP A 332 11.13 -17.57 3.47
CA ASP A 332 12.17 -18.23 4.29
C ASP A 332 13.60 -17.80 3.91
N LEU A 333 13.80 -17.38 2.66
CA LEU A 333 15.07 -16.85 2.16
C LEU A 333 15.34 -15.39 2.57
N TRP A 334 14.32 -14.68 3.08
CA TRP A 334 14.43 -13.28 3.46
C TRP A 334 15.34 -13.08 4.67
N ALA A 335 15.90 -11.87 4.79
CA ALA A 335 16.68 -11.46 5.94
C ALA A 335 15.83 -11.50 7.22
N THR A 336 16.37 -12.10 8.27
CA THR A 336 15.70 -12.20 9.59
C THR A 336 15.98 -11.00 10.49
N GLN A 337 17.01 -10.20 10.14
CA GLN A 337 17.41 -9.01 10.87
C GLN A 337 17.50 -7.82 9.91
N ASN A 338 17.14 -6.65 10.41
CA ASN A 338 17.27 -5.38 9.68
C ASN A 338 18.72 -4.87 9.76
N ASP A 339 19.61 -5.57 9.10
CA ASP A 339 21.05 -5.35 9.06
C ASP A 339 21.58 -5.46 7.61
N PRO A 340 22.54 -4.60 7.19
CA PRO A 340 23.03 -4.60 5.81
C PRO A 340 23.62 -5.94 5.36
N ASN A 341 24.39 -6.60 6.21
CA ASN A 341 25.00 -7.88 5.88
C ASN A 341 23.95 -8.99 5.79
N ASN A 342 22.97 -8.99 6.69
CA ASN A 342 21.89 -9.98 6.69
C ASN A 342 21.03 -9.86 5.42
N ILE A 343 20.81 -8.64 4.92
CA ILE A 343 20.11 -8.41 3.63
C ILE A 343 21.00 -8.87 2.46
N ALA A 344 22.30 -8.59 2.50
CA ALA A 344 23.23 -9.07 1.48
C ALA A 344 23.27 -10.61 1.44
N ASP A 345 23.35 -11.27 2.59
CA ASP A 345 23.28 -12.74 2.72
C ASP A 345 21.96 -13.29 2.17
N ALA A 346 20.85 -12.59 2.38
CA ALA A 346 19.57 -12.98 1.82
C ALA A 346 19.57 -12.91 0.29
N ILE A 347 20.17 -11.88 -0.31
CA ILE A 347 20.32 -11.77 -1.77
C ILE A 347 21.19 -12.93 -2.30
N GLU A 348 22.29 -13.25 -1.64
CA GLU A 348 23.17 -14.36 -2.01
C GLU A 348 22.46 -15.73 -1.94
N ARG A 349 21.57 -15.94 -0.96
CA ARG A 349 20.74 -17.16 -0.88
C ARG A 349 19.84 -17.35 -2.10
N TYR A 350 19.27 -16.26 -2.65
CA TYR A 350 18.46 -16.34 -3.86
C TYR A 350 19.26 -16.78 -5.10
N GLU A 351 20.58 -16.53 -5.14
CA GLU A 351 21.41 -16.97 -6.27
C GLU A 351 21.53 -18.49 -6.40
N GLN A 352 21.33 -19.20 -5.30
CA GLN A 352 21.35 -20.66 -5.24
C GLN A 352 20.02 -21.30 -5.64
N GLN A 353 19.01 -20.46 -5.95
CA GLN A 353 17.67 -20.89 -6.30
C GLN A 353 17.41 -20.77 -7.80
N ASP A 354 16.45 -21.54 -8.29
CA ASP A 354 15.87 -21.31 -9.61
C ASP A 354 14.93 -20.09 -9.55
N LEU A 355 15.47 -18.90 -9.85
CA LEU A 355 14.71 -17.64 -9.82
C LEU A 355 13.54 -17.65 -10.80
N ALA A 356 13.67 -18.35 -11.93
CA ALA A 356 12.60 -18.42 -12.93
C ALA A 356 11.43 -19.26 -12.39
N ALA A 357 11.70 -20.40 -11.77
CA ALA A 357 10.67 -21.23 -11.15
C ALA A 357 9.99 -20.52 -9.97
N LEU A 358 10.76 -19.87 -9.08
CA LEU A 358 10.21 -19.08 -7.98
C LEU A 358 9.32 -17.94 -8.49
N GLY A 359 9.78 -17.20 -9.50
CA GLY A 359 9.02 -16.11 -10.10
C GLY A 359 7.73 -16.58 -10.75
N ALA A 360 7.77 -17.66 -11.51
CA ALA A 360 6.60 -18.23 -12.17
C ALA A 360 5.54 -18.67 -11.15
N GLU A 361 5.93 -19.36 -10.08
CA GLU A 361 5.00 -19.79 -9.03
C GLU A 361 4.43 -18.59 -8.24
N ALA A 362 5.26 -17.60 -7.88
CA ALA A 362 4.82 -16.38 -7.24
C ALA A 362 3.75 -15.66 -8.09
N SER A 363 4.02 -15.50 -9.39
CA SER A 363 3.10 -14.87 -10.32
C SER A 363 1.77 -15.62 -10.42
N ARG A 364 1.81 -16.93 -10.57
CA ARG A 364 0.60 -17.78 -10.62
C ARG A 364 -0.27 -17.57 -9.38
N LEU A 365 0.33 -17.54 -8.19
CA LEU A 365 -0.37 -17.35 -6.93
C LEU A 365 -0.93 -15.94 -6.77
N VAL A 366 -0.17 -14.91 -7.17
CA VAL A 366 -0.64 -13.51 -7.12
C VAL A 366 -1.81 -13.30 -8.07
N HIS A 367 -1.73 -13.75 -9.31
CA HIS A 367 -2.82 -13.65 -10.28
C HIS A 367 -4.08 -14.42 -9.84
N ALA A 368 -3.89 -15.55 -9.13
CA ALA A 368 -5.00 -16.33 -8.59
C ALA A 368 -5.73 -15.62 -7.44
N ARG A 369 -5.05 -14.75 -6.66
CA ARG A 369 -5.59 -14.24 -5.38
C ARG A 369 -5.81 -12.73 -5.34
N PHE A 370 -4.95 -11.94 -6.00
CA PHE A 370 -4.84 -10.50 -5.78
C PHE A 370 -5.24 -9.64 -7.00
N SER A 371 -5.93 -10.17 -8.01
CA SER A 371 -6.46 -9.30 -9.07
C SER A 371 -7.51 -8.34 -8.50
N TRP A 372 -7.53 -7.08 -8.97
CA TRP A 372 -8.53 -6.10 -8.55
C TRP A 372 -9.96 -6.59 -8.74
N ASP A 373 -10.24 -7.35 -9.79
CA ASP A 373 -11.57 -7.90 -10.04
C ASP A 373 -12.04 -8.82 -8.90
N LYS A 374 -11.16 -9.66 -8.36
CA LYS A 374 -11.47 -10.53 -7.22
C LYS A 374 -11.63 -9.75 -5.93
N VAL A 375 -10.77 -8.76 -5.71
CA VAL A 375 -10.85 -7.88 -4.53
C VAL A 375 -12.20 -7.14 -4.52
N PHE A 376 -12.56 -6.51 -5.64
CA PHE A 376 -13.82 -5.77 -5.72
C PHE A 376 -15.05 -6.67 -5.74
N ALA A 377 -15.00 -7.85 -6.36
CA ALA A 377 -16.10 -8.83 -6.24
C ALA A 377 -16.39 -9.16 -4.77
N ARG A 378 -15.34 -9.40 -3.96
CA ARG A 378 -15.48 -9.61 -2.52
C ARG A 378 -16.02 -8.38 -1.80
N GLN A 379 -15.50 -7.20 -2.11
CA GLN A 379 -15.95 -5.95 -1.50
C GLN A 379 -17.43 -5.67 -1.78
N TRP A 380 -17.89 -5.88 -3.01
CA TRP A 380 -19.29 -5.72 -3.40
C TRP A 380 -20.20 -6.72 -2.68
N ALA A 381 -19.73 -7.94 -2.47
CA ALA A 381 -20.46 -8.92 -1.66
C ALA A 381 -20.62 -8.46 -0.21
N LEU A 382 -19.56 -7.86 0.40
CA LEU A 382 -19.63 -7.27 1.74
C LEU A 382 -20.61 -6.09 1.79
N TYR A 383 -20.57 -5.18 0.83
CA TYR A 383 -21.48 -4.04 0.76
C TYR A 383 -22.94 -4.48 0.61
N THR A 384 -23.20 -5.40 -0.30
CA THR A 384 -24.55 -5.93 -0.52
C THR A 384 -25.10 -6.60 0.73
N ARG A 385 -24.27 -7.40 1.42
CA ARG A 385 -24.65 -8.09 2.63
C ARG A 385 -24.93 -7.12 3.78
N ALA A 386 -24.07 -6.13 3.99
CA ALA A 386 -24.29 -5.09 5.00
C ALA A 386 -25.57 -4.29 4.75
N ARG A 387 -25.84 -3.94 3.48
CA ARG A 387 -27.04 -3.19 3.10
C ARG A 387 -28.33 -4.00 3.34
N LEU A 388 -28.33 -5.29 3.04
CA LEU A 388 -29.53 -6.15 3.13
C LEU A 388 -29.79 -6.66 4.54
N HIS A 389 -28.73 -6.97 5.30
CA HIS A 389 -28.82 -7.72 6.54
C HIS A 389 -28.16 -7.06 7.74
N GLY A 390 -27.61 -5.84 7.57
CA GLY A 390 -26.93 -5.10 8.64
C GLY A 390 -25.53 -5.62 8.97
N ALA A 391 -24.94 -5.03 10.02
CA ALA A 391 -23.56 -5.33 10.44
C ALA A 391 -23.37 -6.76 10.93
N GLU A 392 -24.38 -7.33 11.63
CA GLU A 392 -24.30 -8.67 12.22
C GLU A 392 -24.02 -9.76 11.17
N ALA A 393 -24.56 -9.58 9.96
CA ALA A 393 -24.33 -10.52 8.87
C ALA A 393 -22.89 -10.58 8.38
N LEU A 394 -22.04 -9.60 8.69
CA LEU A 394 -20.64 -9.58 8.30
C LEU A 394 -19.75 -10.42 9.22
N HIS A 395 -20.15 -10.62 10.47
CA HIS A 395 -19.39 -11.41 11.46
C HIS A 395 -19.38 -12.91 11.18
N SER A 396 -20.35 -13.42 10.38
CA SER A 396 -20.44 -14.83 9.99
C SER A 396 -19.60 -15.19 8.74
N ILE A 397 -18.84 -14.26 8.21
CA ILE A 397 -17.89 -14.53 7.12
C ILE A 397 -16.64 -15.10 7.77
N GLU A 398 -16.53 -16.45 7.79
CA GLU A 398 -15.27 -17.08 8.14
C GLU A 398 -14.14 -16.46 7.30
N PRO A 399 -13.01 -16.12 7.93
CA PRO A 399 -11.80 -15.85 7.17
C PRO A 399 -11.57 -17.14 6.38
N HIS A 400 -11.66 -17.10 5.04
CA HIS A 400 -11.18 -18.21 4.25
C HIS A 400 -9.77 -18.50 4.77
N SER A 401 -9.61 -19.67 5.35
CA SER A 401 -8.40 -20.18 5.95
C SER A 401 -7.28 -20.30 4.91
N PHE A 402 -6.69 -19.17 4.57
CA PHE A 402 -5.39 -19.07 3.95
C PHE A 402 -4.38 -18.73 5.04
N SER A 403 -4.32 -19.55 6.07
CA SER A 403 -3.11 -19.74 6.84
C SER A 403 -2.22 -20.60 5.96
N PRO A 404 -1.09 -20.13 5.47
CA PRO A 404 -0.07 -21.04 4.96
C PRO A 404 0.25 -22.02 6.09
N GLU A 405 0.40 -23.31 5.79
CA GLU A 405 0.64 -24.36 6.80
C GLU A 405 1.89 -24.10 7.68
N TRP A 406 2.77 -23.20 7.26
CA TRP A 406 3.98 -22.80 7.97
C TRP A 406 3.78 -21.79 9.13
N VAL A 407 2.57 -21.25 9.37
CA VAL A 407 2.26 -20.41 10.57
C VAL A 407 2.08 -21.29 11.81
N ARG A 408 2.09 -22.61 11.71
CA ARG A 408 1.94 -23.57 12.81
C ARG A 408 3.23 -24.30 13.17
N GLY A 409 4.39 -23.73 12.87
CA GLY A 409 5.68 -24.27 13.26
C GLY A 409 6.46 -23.31 14.15
#